data_51ec4dbbc18a920ab46b6ccd2ec8a234
#
_entry.id   51ec4dbbc18a920ab46b6ccd2ec8a234
#
_cell.length_a   1.000
_cell.length_b   1.000
_cell.length_c   1.000
_cell.angle_alpha   90.00
_cell.angle_beta   90.00
_cell.angle_gamma   90.00
#
_symmetry.space_group_name_H-M   'P 1'
#
loop_
_entity.id
_entity.type
_entity.pdbx_description
1 polymer ?
#
loop_
_entity_poly.entity_id
_entity_poly.type
_entity_poly.pdbx_seq_one_letter_code
_entity_poly.pdbx_strand_id
1 'polypeptide(L)'
;MVIDSHCHLHDPAFEDLRGALARAAEHGVWGAVAVGCDEQTNARTLEAAMGNAKTVWPAMGFHPDWVQLGEQDLEQVEAQVAAHHSRLVALGEVGLPWYCLEGATDAAGFMTRGRQRFNRLLVLAERYDLPVIVHAPHGAAVGALAALKARGIERAVFHWHKAPAEVTRDIVDAGYLVSVTPEVIYRERDRALVEAVPLGSLLVESDGPWPYQGEFAGLPSGPWLVSRVAEEVAKIKGLPVDEVTYQISVNTCQLFDLVCS
;
A
#
# COMPACT_ATOMS: atom_id res chain seq x y z
N MET A 1 11.70 -14.18 7.24
CA MET A 1 11.01 -13.00 7.80
C MET A 1 10.26 -12.30 6.66
N VAL A 2 9.11 -11.71 6.93
CA VAL A 2 8.26 -11.00 5.96
C VAL A 2 8.30 -9.49 6.20
N ILE A 3 7.96 -8.69 5.20
CA ILE A 3 7.84 -7.23 5.30
C ILE A 3 6.38 -6.85 5.09
N ASP A 4 5.86 -5.98 5.94
CA ASP A 4 4.56 -5.34 5.73
C ASP A 4 4.68 -4.26 4.65
N SER A 5 4.05 -4.46 3.50
CA SER A 5 4.18 -3.53 2.38
C SER A 5 3.34 -2.26 2.50
N HIS A 6 2.44 -2.17 3.50
CA HIS A 6 1.59 -0.99 3.71
C HIS A 6 1.01 -0.95 5.13
N CYS A 7 1.39 0.06 5.91
CA CYS A 7 0.85 0.29 7.26
C CYS A 7 0.87 1.78 7.60
N HIS A 8 -0.19 2.29 8.24
CA HIS A 8 -0.30 3.68 8.69
C HIS A 8 0.32 3.88 10.07
N LEU A 9 1.64 3.65 10.21
CA LEU A 9 2.36 3.73 11.49
C LEU A 9 2.34 5.13 12.15
N HIS A 10 1.84 6.14 11.45
CA HIS A 10 1.57 7.48 11.97
C HIS A 10 0.29 7.59 12.82
N ASP A 11 -0.57 6.57 12.76
CA ASP A 11 -1.86 6.57 13.48
C ASP A 11 -1.64 6.51 14.99
N PRO A 12 -2.48 7.20 15.80
CA PRO A 12 -2.42 7.14 17.26
C PRO A 12 -2.49 5.73 17.86
N ALA A 13 -3.06 4.75 17.15
CA ALA A 13 -3.05 3.35 17.58
C ALA A 13 -1.62 2.78 17.71
N PHE A 14 -0.64 3.42 17.09
CA PHE A 14 0.79 3.08 17.17
C PHE A 14 1.61 4.09 17.97
N GLU A 15 1.01 4.78 18.96
CA GLU A 15 1.71 5.73 19.85
C GLU A 15 2.96 5.06 20.48
N ASP A 16 2.84 3.79 20.92
CA ASP A 16 4.01 2.95 21.25
C ASP A 16 4.53 2.23 20.00
N LEU A 17 5.12 2.97 19.07
CA LEU A 17 5.70 2.42 17.84
C LEU A 17 6.78 1.36 18.14
N ARG A 18 7.58 1.56 19.22
CA ARG A 18 8.62 0.59 19.58
C ARG A 18 8.01 -0.75 20.01
N GLY A 19 6.94 -0.72 20.80
CA GLY A 19 6.20 -1.92 21.19
C GLY A 19 5.54 -2.59 20.01
N ALA A 20 4.97 -1.82 19.07
CA ALA A 20 4.38 -2.35 17.85
C ALA A 20 5.41 -3.07 16.96
N LEU A 21 6.60 -2.47 16.77
CA LEU A 21 7.69 -3.08 15.99
C LEU A 21 8.29 -4.31 16.69
N ALA A 22 8.43 -4.29 18.02
CA ALA A 22 8.86 -5.45 18.78
C ALA A 22 7.89 -6.62 18.62
N ARG A 23 6.59 -6.36 18.76
CA ARG A 23 5.53 -7.34 18.49
C ARG A 23 5.59 -7.89 17.05
N ALA A 24 5.81 -7.04 16.07
CA ALA A 24 5.99 -7.46 14.68
C ALA A 24 7.19 -8.44 14.54
N ALA A 25 8.34 -8.12 15.15
CA ALA A 25 9.51 -8.97 15.14
C ALA A 25 9.27 -10.33 15.81
N GLU A 26 8.54 -10.39 16.94
CA GLU A 26 8.13 -11.64 17.60
C GLU A 26 7.28 -12.54 16.68
N HIS A 27 6.55 -11.94 15.72
CA HIS A 27 5.76 -12.66 14.71
C HIS A 27 6.52 -12.89 13.39
N GLY A 28 7.84 -12.71 13.36
CA GLY A 28 8.65 -12.96 12.17
C GLY A 28 8.53 -11.88 11.09
N VAL A 29 8.09 -10.68 11.45
CA VAL A 29 8.02 -9.51 10.54
C VAL A 29 9.26 -8.65 10.75
N TRP A 30 9.97 -8.37 9.65
CA TRP A 30 11.22 -7.61 9.73
C TRP A 30 10.98 -6.10 9.88
N GLY A 31 9.93 -5.57 9.22
CA GLY A 31 9.62 -4.15 9.23
C GLY A 31 8.41 -3.84 8.38
N ALA A 32 8.13 -2.54 8.19
CA ALA A 32 6.98 -2.08 7.46
C ALA A 32 7.28 -0.86 6.59
N VAL A 33 6.63 -0.78 5.44
CA VAL A 33 6.50 0.46 4.67
C VAL A 33 5.43 1.30 5.35
N ALA A 34 5.87 2.40 5.95
CA ALA A 34 4.99 3.35 6.61
C ALA A 34 4.43 4.34 5.60
N VAL A 35 3.11 4.49 5.55
CA VAL A 35 2.42 5.24 4.51
C VAL A 35 1.68 6.43 5.10
N GLY A 36 1.91 7.63 4.54
CA GLY A 36 1.18 8.85 4.86
C GLY A 36 0.10 9.16 3.84
N CYS A 37 -0.86 10.02 4.20
CA CYS A 37 -2.07 10.31 3.41
C CYS A 37 -2.33 11.80 3.18
N ASP A 38 -1.63 12.68 3.88
CA ASP A 38 -1.67 14.14 3.77
C ASP A 38 -0.38 14.76 4.35
N GLU A 39 -0.29 16.07 4.34
CA GLU A 39 0.88 16.80 4.84
C GLU A 39 1.25 16.42 6.28
N GLN A 40 0.27 16.34 7.18
CA GLN A 40 0.50 16.06 8.59
C GLN A 40 0.93 14.61 8.83
N THR A 41 0.26 13.67 8.21
CA THR A 41 0.56 12.23 8.35
C THR A 41 1.86 11.86 7.64
N ASN A 42 2.20 12.49 6.51
CA ASN A 42 3.48 12.36 5.84
C ASN A 42 4.65 12.78 6.76
N ALA A 43 4.51 13.91 7.47
CA ALA A 43 5.54 14.37 8.40
C ALA A 43 5.76 13.34 9.54
N ARG A 44 4.68 12.83 10.15
CA ARG A 44 4.76 11.79 11.19
C ARG A 44 5.34 10.48 10.67
N THR A 45 5.01 10.09 9.44
CA THR A 45 5.56 8.91 8.78
C THR A 45 7.07 9.02 8.61
N LEU A 46 7.56 10.18 8.21
CA LEU A 46 8.99 10.45 8.10
C LEU A 46 9.69 10.40 9.47
N GLU A 47 9.08 10.99 10.51
CA GLU A 47 9.60 10.94 11.88
C GLU A 47 9.70 9.49 12.39
N ALA A 48 8.66 8.68 12.18
CA ALA A 48 8.64 7.26 12.54
C ALA A 48 9.80 6.50 11.88
N ALA A 49 10.06 6.75 10.60
CA ALA A 49 11.15 6.13 9.85
C ALA A 49 12.53 6.62 10.33
N MET A 50 12.70 7.91 10.62
CA MET A 50 13.98 8.44 11.12
C MET A 50 14.42 7.81 12.44
N GLY A 51 13.47 7.51 13.32
CA GLY A 51 13.74 6.80 14.58
C GLY A 51 13.99 5.29 14.42
N ASN A 52 13.63 4.69 13.27
CA ASN A 52 13.62 3.25 13.07
C ASN A 52 14.12 2.84 11.66
N ALA A 53 15.14 3.48 11.14
CA ALA A 53 15.59 3.42 9.74
C ALA A 53 15.93 2.02 9.19
N LYS A 54 16.02 0.99 10.04
CA LYS A 54 16.29 -0.40 9.63
C LYS A 54 15.02 -1.23 9.44
N THR A 55 13.88 -0.74 9.94
CA THR A 55 12.64 -1.51 10.03
C THR A 55 11.41 -0.71 9.60
N VAL A 56 11.56 0.59 9.38
CA VAL A 56 10.46 1.47 8.91
C VAL A 56 10.95 2.25 7.70
N TRP A 57 10.25 2.10 6.59
CA TRP A 57 10.56 2.76 5.32
C TRP A 57 9.42 3.70 4.92
N PRO A 58 9.68 5.01 4.76
CA PRO A 58 8.61 5.98 4.58
C PRO A 58 8.14 6.07 3.12
N ALA A 59 6.82 6.13 2.95
CA ALA A 59 6.15 6.57 1.73
C ALA A 59 5.29 7.79 2.05
N MET A 60 5.26 8.77 1.17
CA MET A 60 4.45 9.98 1.29
C MET A 60 3.40 10.03 0.19
N GLY A 61 2.16 10.38 0.55
CA GLY A 61 1.07 10.42 -0.38
C GLY A 61 0.00 11.44 -0.08
N PHE A 62 -1.06 11.38 -0.90
CA PHE A 62 -2.26 12.20 -0.81
C PHE A 62 -3.45 11.29 -1.08
N HIS A 63 -4.17 10.92 -0.02
CA HIS A 63 -5.22 9.91 -0.11
C HIS A 63 -6.43 10.40 -0.94
N PRO A 64 -6.84 9.67 -1.97
CA PRO A 64 -7.83 10.15 -2.92
C PRO A 64 -9.25 10.27 -2.37
N ASP A 65 -9.63 9.50 -1.36
CA ASP A 65 -10.96 9.52 -0.73
C ASP A 65 -11.11 10.59 0.37
N TRP A 66 -10.04 11.31 0.71
CA TRP A 66 -10.11 12.39 1.70
C TRP A 66 -10.60 13.68 1.04
N VAL A 67 -11.91 13.78 0.87
CA VAL A 67 -12.61 14.85 0.13
C VAL A 67 -12.47 16.23 0.75
N GLN A 68 -12.13 16.33 2.04
CA GLN A 68 -11.88 17.58 2.75
C GLN A 68 -10.58 18.25 2.31
N LEU A 69 -9.63 17.49 1.70
CA LEU A 69 -8.37 18.03 1.24
C LEU A 69 -8.54 18.82 -0.05
N GLY A 70 -8.00 20.02 -0.07
CA GLY A 70 -8.08 20.96 -1.18
C GLY A 70 -6.83 20.98 -2.06
N GLU A 71 -6.74 22.02 -2.87
CA GLU A 71 -5.59 22.23 -3.77
C GLU A 71 -4.34 22.64 -2.98
N GLN A 72 -4.49 23.46 -1.93
CA GLN A 72 -3.40 23.87 -1.07
C GLN A 72 -2.76 22.69 -0.34
N ASP A 73 -3.57 21.73 0.12
CA ASP A 73 -3.07 20.50 0.78
C ASP A 73 -2.25 19.65 -0.20
N LEU A 74 -2.69 19.55 -1.46
CA LEU A 74 -1.94 18.86 -2.50
C LEU A 74 -0.60 19.54 -2.77
N GLU A 75 -0.56 20.87 -2.89
CA GLU A 75 0.68 21.65 -3.09
C GLU A 75 1.66 21.44 -1.92
N GLN A 76 1.18 21.36 -0.69
CA GLN A 76 2.00 21.07 0.48
C GLN A 76 2.61 19.66 0.40
N VAL A 77 1.80 18.65 0.03
CA VAL A 77 2.30 17.27 -0.16
C VAL A 77 3.31 17.19 -1.30
N GLU A 78 3.07 17.88 -2.43
CA GLU A 78 4.04 17.95 -3.53
C GLU A 78 5.38 18.56 -3.08
N ALA A 79 5.33 19.63 -2.28
CA ALA A 79 6.53 20.25 -1.71
C ALA A 79 7.27 19.32 -0.74
N GLN A 80 6.54 18.57 0.11
CA GLN A 80 7.14 17.56 1.01
C GLN A 80 7.84 16.45 0.24
N VAL A 81 7.17 15.86 -0.76
CA VAL A 81 7.77 14.82 -1.60
C VAL A 81 9.04 15.37 -2.28
N ALA A 82 8.98 16.56 -2.85
CA ALA A 82 10.14 17.19 -3.47
C ALA A 82 11.31 17.42 -2.49
N ALA A 83 11.01 17.79 -1.24
CA ALA A 83 12.03 18.04 -0.23
C ALA A 83 12.65 16.75 0.35
N HIS A 84 11.90 15.64 0.36
CA HIS A 84 12.29 14.42 1.06
C HIS A 84 12.45 13.19 0.16
N HIS A 85 12.28 13.30 -1.18
CA HIS A 85 12.28 12.18 -2.13
C HIS A 85 13.43 11.19 -1.93
N SER A 86 14.63 11.66 -1.59
CA SER A 86 15.82 10.80 -1.39
C SER A 86 15.77 9.92 -0.13
N ARG A 87 14.76 10.10 0.71
CA ARG A 87 14.50 9.31 1.92
C ARG A 87 13.29 8.41 1.76
N LEU A 88 12.46 8.63 0.73
CA LEU A 88 11.24 7.88 0.49
C LEU A 88 11.57 6.60 -0.27
N VAL A 89 10.86 5.53 0.07
CA VAL A 89 10.89 4.28 -0.69
C VAL A 89 9.77 4.21 -1.74
N ALA A 90 8.75 5.06 -1.62
CA ALA A 90 7.66 5.16 -2.58
C ALA A 90 6.93 6.50 -2.50
N LEU A 91 6.23 6.84 -3.56
CA LEU A 91 5.13 7.79 -3.55
C LEU A 91 3.84 7.01 -3.24
N GLY A 92 3.21 7.30 -2.11
CA GLY A 92 2.00 6.58 -1.69
C GLY A 92 1.59 6.93 -0.26
N GLU A 93 0.33 6.84 0.02
CA GLU A 93 -0.78 6.31 -0.76
C GLU A 93 -1.37 7.37 -1.69
N VAL A 94 -1.49 7.05 -2.98
CA VAL A 94 -2.04 7.96 -3.99
C VAL A 94 -2.93 7.16 -4.96
N GLY A 95 -3.85 7.83 -5.66
CA GLY A 95 -4.69 7.08 -6.59
C GLY A 95 -5.97 7.77 -7.00
N LEU A 96 -7.04 6.98 -7.14
CA LEU A 96 -8.34 7.47 -7.58
C LEU A 96 -9.41 7.27 -6.50
N PRO A 97 -10.29 8.27 -6.31
CA PRO A 97 -11.36 8.19 -5.32
C PRO A 97 -12.35 7.08 -5.67
N TRP A 98 -12.89 6.43 -4.65
CA TRP A 98 -13.90 5.39 -4.81
C TRP A 98 -14.97 5.45 -3.72
N TYR A 99 -14.57 5.28 -2.46
CA TYR A 99 -15.52 5.17 -1.34
C TYR A 99 -16.25 6.48 -1.08
N CYS A 100 -15.60 7.62 -1.28
CA CYS A 100 -16.20 8.94 -1.15
C CYS A 100 -17.22 9.27 -2.26
N LEU A 101 -17.31 8.45 -3.32
CA LEU A 101 -18.27 8.65 -4.41
C LEU A 101 -19.67 8.13 -4.09
N GLU A 102 -19.79 7.20 -3.14
CA GLU A 102 -21.06 6.65 -2.73
C GLU A 102 -21.91 7.73 -2.04
N GLY A 103 -23.09 8.01 -2.60
CA GLY A 103 -23.99 9.06 -2.11
C GLY A 103 -23.54 10.50 -2.37
N ALA A 104 -22.41 10.72 -3.03
CA ALA A 104 -21.93 12.06 -3.35
C ALA A 104 -22.82 12.75 -4.40
N THR A 105 -23.16 14.03 -4.15
CA THR A 105 -23.93 14.85 -5.10
C THR A 105 -23.15 15.23 -6.36
N ASP A 106 -21.82 15.20 -6.32
CA ASP A 106 -20.90 15.54 -7.41
C ASP A 106 -19.85 14.44 -7.63
N ALA A 107 -20.25 13.18 -7.72
CA ALA A 107 -19.33 12.05 -7.92
C ALA A 107 -18.45 12.22 -9.18
N ALA A 108 -19.01 12.76 -10.27
CA ALA A 108 -18.26 13.01 -11.51
C ALA A 108 -17.15 14.08 -11.32
N GLY A 109 -17.46 15.14 -10.59
CA GLY A 109 -16.49 16.18 -10.24
C GLY A 109 -15.39 15.66 -9.32
N PHE A 110 -15.73 14.85 -8.30
CA PHE A 110 -14.74 14.18 -7.44
C PHE A 110 -13.79 13.28 -8.25
N MET A 111 -14.34 12.45 -9.14
CA MET A 111 -13.51 11.61 -10.01
C MET A 111 -12.61 12.44 -10.92
N THR A 112 -13.12 13.53 -11.49
CA THR A 112 -12.33 14.42 -12.37
C THR A 112 -11.17 15.06 -11.61
N ARG A 113 -11.43 15.62 -10.43
CA ARG A 113 -10.38 16.17 -9.55
C ARG A 113 -9.39 15.09 -9.09
N GLY A 114 -9.88 13.91 -8.73
CA GLY A 114 -9.05 12.77 -8.36
C GLY A 114 -8.05 12.39 -9.47
N ARG A 115 -8.52 12.30 -10.72
CA ARG A 115 -7.65 12.05 -11.88
C ARG A 115 -6.60 13.14 -12.09
N GLN A 116 -6.97 14.40 -11.93
CA GLN A 116 -6.03 15.53 -12.06
C GLN A 116 -4.95 15.46 -10.97
N ARG A 117 -5.35 15.26 -9.71
CA ARG A 117 -4.45 15.13 -8.56
C ARG A 117 -3.52 13.93 -8.72
N PHE A 118 -4.06 12.76 -9.06
CA PHE A 118 -3.25 11.57 -9.30
C PHE A 118 -2.21 11.78 -10.38
N ASN A 119 -2.60 12.38 -11.53
CA ASN A 119 -1.66 12.68 -12.60
C ASN A 119 -0.55 13.66 -12.18
N ARG A 120 -0.84 14.65 -11.33
CA ARG A 120 0.17 15.55 -10.78
C ARG A 120 1.18 14.81 -9.90
N LEU A 121 0.68 13.93 -9.03
CA LEU A 121 1.53 13.12 -8.17
C LEU A 121 2.39 12.13 -8.96
N LEU A 122 1.86 11.53 -10.03
CA LEU A 122 2.64 10.67 -10.92
C LEU A 122 3.80 11.41 -11.62
N VAL A 123 3.68 12.75 -11.85
CA VAL A 123 4.83 13.54 -12.32
C VAL A 123 5.99 13.53 -11.33
N LEU A 124 5.69 13.52 -10.02
CA LEU A 124 6.72 13.42 -8.98
C LEU A 124 7.35 12.03 -8.93
N ALA A 125 6.52 10.98 -9.05
CA ALA A 125 7.01 9.60 -9.12
C ALA A 125 7.98 9.43 -10.30
N GLU A 126 7.60 9.90 -11.49
CA GLU A 126 8.45 9.90 -12.69
C GLU A 126 9.74 10.72 -12.47
N ARG A 127 9.63 11.94 -11.94
CA ARG A 127 10.77 12.84 -11.72
C ARG A 127 11.81 12.29 -10.76
N TYR A 128 11.38 11.61 -9.70
CA TYR A 128 12.25 11.15 -8.62
C TYR A 128 12.47 9.64 -8.63
N ASP A 129 12.00 8.96 -9.69
CA ASP A 129 12.08 7.51 -9.86
C ASP A 129 11.56 6.73 -8.65
N LEU A 130 10.42 7.17 -8.10
CA LEU A 130 9.78 6.54 -6.95
C LEU A 130 8.76 5.50 -7.41
N PRO A 131 8.76 4.28 -6.83
CA PRO A 131 7.64 3.36 -6.98
C PRO A 131 6.34 3.98 -6.46
N VAL A 132 5.19 3.50 -6.94
CA VAL A 132 3.88 4.06 -6.57
C VAL A 132 3.04 3.05 -5.79
N ILE A 133 2.57 3.43 -4.60
CA ILE A 133 1.56 2.67 -3.84
C ILE A 133 0.19 3.24 -4.21
N VAL A 134 -0.61 2.43 -4.91
CA VAL A 134 -1.84 2.87 -5.59
C VAL A 134 -3.08 2.49 -4.80
N HIS A 135 -3.84 3.50 -4.37
CA HIS A 135 -5.21 3.35 -3.91
C HIS A 135 -6.16 3.40 -5.09
N ALA A 136 -6.65 2.26 -5.53
CA ALA A 136 -7.61 2.19 -6.63
C ALA A 136 -8.51 0.94 -6.49
N PRO A 137 -9.43 0.93 -5.52
CA PRO A 137 -10.30 -0.22 -5.31
C PRO A 137 -11.31 -0.38 -6.45
N HIS A 138 -11.71 -1.62 -6.70
CA HIS A 138 -12.76 -1.97 -7.66
C HIS A 138 -12.54 -1.38 -9.05
N GLY A 139 -13.53 -0.65 -9.59
CA GLY A 139 -13.48 -0.04 -10.93
C GLY A 139 -12.47 1.10 -11.08
N ALA A 140 -12.00 1.70 -9.98
CA ALA A 140 -10.98 2.74 -10.00
C ALA A 140 -9.64 2.22 -10.57
N ALA A 141 -9.36 0.92 -10.39
CA ALA A 141 -8.13 0.28 -10.85
C ALA A 141 -7.91 0.43 -12.38
N VAL A 142 -8.97 0.41 -13.18
CA VAL A 142 -8.87 0.61 -14.65
C VAL A 142 -8.26 1.97 -14.99
N GLY A 143 -8.76 3.02 -14.34
CA GLY A 143 -8.27 4.38 -14.56
C GLY A 143 -6.85 4.59 -14.03
N ALA A 144 -6.53 3.98 -12.89
CA ALA A 144 -5.20 4.06 -12.29
C ALA A 144 -4.16 3.32 -13.16
N LEU A 145 -4.47 2.11 -13.64
CA LEU A 145 -3.61 1.35 -14.55
C LEU A 145 -3.33 2.15 -15.84
N ALA A 146 -4.36 2.75 -16.43
CA ALA A 146 -4.20 3.56 -17.63
C ALA A 146 -3.29 4.78 -17.38
N ALA A 147 -3.41 5.45 -16.23
CA ALA A 147 -2.58 6.59 -15.87
C ALA A 147 -1.12 6.22 -15.65
N LEU A 148 -0.83 5.11 -14.95
CA LEU A 148 0.53 4.58 -14.76
C LEU A 148 1.20 4.27 -16.10
N LYS A 149 0.50 3.52 -16.98
CA LYS A 149 1.00 3.16 -18.32
C LYS A 149 1.25 4.38 -19.20
N ALA A 150 0.34 5.36 -19.18
CA ALA A 150 0.49 6.59 -19.97
C ALA A 150 1.69 7.42 -19.56
N ARG A 151 2.17 7.28 -18.31
CA ARG A 151 3.34 7.97 -17.76
C ARG A 151 4.62 7.13 -17.81
N GLY A 152 4.55 5.87 -18.23
CA GLY A 152 5.70 4.97 -18.22
C GLY A 152 6.22 4.66 -16.81
N ILE A 153 5.36 4.72 -15.79
CA ILE A 153 5.72 4.27 -14.43
C ILE A 153 5.94 2.76 -14.50
N GLU A 154 7.12 2.30 -14.16
CA GLU A 154 7.48 0.89 -14.26
C GLU A 154 7.23 0.12 -12.95
N ARG A 155 7.27 0.80 -11.81
CA ARG A 155 7.19 0.19 -10.47
C ARG A 155 5.96 0.69 -9.71
N ALA A 156 4.97 -0.20 -9.50
CA ALA A 156 3.80 0.11 -8.69
C ALA A 156 3.22 -1.13 -8.03
N VAL A 157 2.52 -0.92 -6.92
CA VAL A 157 1.65 -1.89 -6.27
C VAL A 157 0.25 -1.31 -6.13
N PHE A 158 -0.76 -2.09 -6.54
CA PHE A 158 -2.15 -1.81 -6.20
C PHE A 158 -2.42 -2.40 -4.82
N HIS A 159 -2.42 -1.53 -3.80
CA HIS A 159 -2.56 -1.96 -2.42
C HIS A 159 -3.99 -2.39 -2.12
N TRP A 160 -4.14 -3.33 -1.17
CA TRP A 160 -5.42 -3.94 -0.79
C TRP A 160 -6.34 -4.17 -2.01
N HIS A 161 -5.82 -4.90 -2.98
CA HIS A 161 -6.41 -4.97 -4.31
C HIS A 161 -7.78 -5.66 -4.32
N LYS A 162 -8.75 -5.03 -4.96
CA LYS A 162 -10.16 -5.48 -4.97
C LYS A 162 -10.82 -5.38 -6.34
N ALA A 163 -10.05 -5.23 -7.42
CA ALA A 163 -10.62 -5.10 -8.76
C ALA A 163 -11.13 -6.45 -9.32
N PRO A 164 -11.95 -6.43 -10.38
CA PRO A 164 -12.34 -7.63 -11.12
C PRO A 164 -11.13 -8.41 -11.65
N ALA A 165 -11.30 -9.73 -11.82
CA ALA A 165 -10.21 -10.63 -12.20
C ALA A 165 -9.54 -10.27 -13.55
N GLU A 166 -10.30 -9.75 -14.51
CA GLU A 166 -9.76 -9.26 -15.78
C GLU A 166 -8.83 -8.06 -15.59
N VAL A 167 -9.24 -7.10 -14.75
CA VAL A 167 -8.42 -5.91 -14.43
C VAL A 167 -7.17 -6.33 -13.65
N THR A 168 -7.30 -7.26 -12.72
CA THR A 168 -6.17 -7.84 -11.99
C THR A 168 -5.15 -8.46 -12.93
N ARG A 169 -5.62 -9.20 -13.93
CA ARG A 169 -4.74 -9.78 -14.96
C ARG A 169 -4.02 -8.70 -15.76
N ASP A 170 -4.72 -7.66 -16.20
CA ASP A 170 -4.13 -6.55 -16.96
C ASP A 170 -3.07 -5.79 -16.14
N ILE A 171 -3.25 -5.69 -14.81
CA ILE A 171 -2.27 -5.10 -13.87
C ILE A 171 -1.02 -5.97 -13.81
N VAL A 172 -1.18 -7.28 -13.59
CA VAL A 172 -0.07 -8.23 -13.50
C VAL A 172 0.67 -8.35 -14.83
N ASP A 173 -0.04 -8.43 -15.95
CA ASP A 173 0.54 -8.48 -17.30
C ASP A 173 1.31 -7.20 -17.67
N ALA A 174 0.96 -6.07 -17.04
CA ALA A 174 1.71 -4.83 -17.16
C ALA A 174 2.97 -4.78 -16.26
N GLY A 175 3.25 -5.83 -15.47
CA GLY A 175 4.41 -5.92 -14.59
C GLY A 175 4.21 -5.31 -13.20
N TYR A 176 3.00 -4.87 -12.87
CA TYR A 176 2.71 -4.31 -11.54
C TYR A 176 2.35 -5.38 -10.52
N LEU A 177 2.51 -5.05 -9.25
CA LEU A 177 2.21 -5.93 -8.13
C LEU A 177 0.83 -5.60 -7.54
N VAL A 178 0.28 -6.57 -6.82
CA VAL A 178 -0.92 -6.39 -6.00
C VAL A 178 -0.66 -6.89 -4.59
N SER A 179 -1.26 -6.26 -3.59
CA SER A 179 -1.15 -6.71 -2.20
C SER A 179 -2.47 -7.23 -1.66
N VAL A 180 -2.35 -8.11 -0.66
CA VAL A 180 -3.46 -8.68 0.08
C VAL A 180 -3.29 -8.47 1.58
N THR A 181 -4.42 -8.26 2.24
CA THR A 181 -4.53 -7.95 3.67
C THR A 181 -4.99 -9.19 4.46
N PRO A 182 -5.13 -9.13 5.79
CA PRO A 182 -5.77 -10.16 6.60
C PRO A 182 -7.16 -10.60 6.13
N GLU A 183 -7.84 -9.84 5.26
CA GLU A 183 -9.10 -10.27 4.64
C GLU A 183 -8.98 -11.60 3.87
N VAL A 184 -7.80 -11.95 3.35
CA VAL A 184 -7.56 -13.21 2.64
C VAL A 184 -7.90 -14.45 3.48
N ILE A 185 -7.87 -14.32 4.80
CA ILE A 185 -8.13 -15.41 5.74
C ILE A 185 -9.64 -15.76 5.79
N TYR A 186 -10.52 -14.78 5.59
CA TYR A 186 -11.96 -14.96 5.75
C TYR A 186 -12.83 -14.48 4.59
N ARG A 187 -12.23 -13.85 3.53
CA ARG A 187 -12.98 -13.42 2.35
C ARG A 187 -12.65 -14.24 1.13
N GLU A 188 -13.65 -14.88 0.56
CA GLU A 188 -13.52 -15.68 -0.66
C GLU A 188 -12.98 -14.88 -1.85
N ARG A 189 -13.37 -13.62 -1.99
CA ARG A 189 -12.84 -12.72 -3.02
C ARG A 189 -11.31 -12.63 -2.98
N ASP A 190 -10.73 -12.43 -1.79
CA ASP A 190 -9.29 -12.25 -1.63
C ASP A 190 -8.54 -13.58 -1.78
N ARG A 191 -9.17 -14.69 -1.40
CA ARG A 191 -8.66 -16.04 -1.67
C ARG A 191 -8.58 -16.32 -3.16
N ALA A 192 -9.67 -16.03 -3.91
CA ALA A 192 -9.70 -16.18 -5.38
C ALA A 192 -8.65 -15.27 -6.08
N LEU A 193 -8.43 -14.06 -5.55
CA LEU A 193 -7.35 -13.18 -6.02
C LEU A 193 -5.99 -13.86 -5.87
N VAL A 194 -5.69 -14.37 -4.68
CA VAL A 194 -4.42 -15.07 -4.42
C VAL A 194 -4.28 -16.29 -5.33
N GLU A 195 -5.32 -17.10 -5.51
CA GLU A 195 -5.29 -18.26 -6.42
C GLU A 195 -4.86 -17.86 -7.85
N ALA A 196 -5.41 -16.76 -8.37
CA ALA A 196 -5.23 -16.31 -9.74
C ALA A 196 -3.89 -15.61 -10.00
N VAL A 197 -3.37 -14.84 -9.04
CA VAL A 197 -2.17 -14.00 -9.22
C VAL A 197 -0.90 -14.81 -9.01
N PRO A 198 0.11 -14.75 -9.91
CA PRO A 198 1.41 -15.38 -9.69
C PRO A 198 2.08 -14.91 -8.40
N LEU A 199 2.76 -15.81 -7.68
CA LEU A 199 3.43 -15.49 -6.42
C LEU A 199 4.45 -14.34 -6.57
N GLY A 200 5.13 -14.25 -7.71
CA GLY A 200 6.06 -13.15 -8.02
C GLY A 200 5.42 -11.77 -8.19
N SER A 201 4.07 -11.71 -8.24
CA SER A 201 3.31 -10.45 -8.34
C SER A 201 2.50 -10.13 -7.08
N LEU A 202 2.69 -10.91 -5.99
CA LEU A 202 1.99 -10.73 -4.72
C LEU A 202 2.85 -10.05 -3.67
N LEU A 203 2.25 -9.10 -2.93
CA LEU A 203 2.73 -8.57 -1.66
C LEU A 203 1.71 -8.87 -0.57
N VAL A 204 2.14 -8.75 0.68
CA VAL A 204 1.27 -8.83 1.86
C VAL A 204 1.38 -7.55 2.67
N GLU A 205 0.27 -7.14 3.26
CA GLU A 205 0.19 -5.92 4.05
C GLU A 205 -0.79 -6.06 5.22
N SER A 206 -0.63 -5.20 6.22
CA SER A 206 -1.58 -5.12 7.32
C SER A 206 -2.66 -4.05 7.13
N ASP A 207 -2.37 -3.01 6.37
CA ASP A 207 -3.16 -1.78 6.33
C ASP A 207 -3.58 -1.31 7.76
N GLY A 208 -2.69 -1.57 8.71
CA GLY A 208 -2.95 -1.24 10.12
C GLY A 208 -3.04 0.27 10.35
N PRO A 209 -3.96 0.70 11.23
CA PRO A 209 -4.72 -0.07 12.23
C PRO A 209 -6.14 -0.48 11.80
N TRP A 210 -6.38 -0.77 10.53
CA TRP A 210 -7.72 -1.13 10.04
C TRP A 210 -8.40 -2.22 10.88
N PRO A 211 -9.69 -2.04 11.29
CA PRO A 211 -10.42 -3.00 12.11
C PRO A 211 -10.95 -4.16 11.25
N TYR A 212 -10.22 -5.27 11.24
CA TYR A 212 -10.61 -6.48 10.51
C TYR A 212 -11.78 -7.23 11.17
N GLN A 213 -12.41 -8.12 10.40
CA GLN A 213 -13.50 -8.99 10.80
C GLN A 213 -13.02 -10.44 11.01
N GLY A 214 -13.94 -11.39 11.10
CA GLY A 214 -13.62 -12.80 11.26
C GLY A 214 -12.87 -13.07 12.57
N GLU A 215 -11.77 -13.81 12.51
CA GLU A 215 -10.94 -14.14 13.68
C GLU A 215 -10.23 -12.91 14.28
N PHE A 216 -10.19 -11.79 13.58
CA PHE A 216 -9.55 -10.54 14.02
C PHE A 216 -10.53 -9.53 14.61
N ALA A 217 -11.83 -9.84 14.65
CA ALA A 217 -12.85 -8.90 15.10
C ALA A 217 -12.58 -8.42 16.55
N GLY A 218 -12.48 -7.09 16.72
CA GLY A 218 -12.20 -6.47 18.01
C GLY A 218 -10.74 -6.56 18.47
N LEU A 219 -9.84 -7.10 17.66
CA LEU A 219 -8.40 -7.16 17.97
C LEU A 219 -7.66 -6.02 17.29
N PRO A 220 -6.58 -5.49 17.91
CA PRO A 220 -5.71 -4.53 17.26
C PRO A 220 -5.04 -5.13 16.02
N SER A 221 -5.01 -4.39 14.93
CA SER A 221 -4.29 -4.75 13.72
C SER A 221 -2.98 -3.97 13.56
N GLY A 222 -2.06 -4.52 12.79
CA GLY A 222 -0.77 -3.92 12.53
C GLY A 222 0.21 -4.90 11.90
N PRO A 223 1.49 -4.53 11.74
CA PRO A 223 2.47 -5.31 11.00
C PRO A 223 2.61 -6.77 11.45
N TRP A 224 2.35 -7.09 12.72
CA TRP A 224 2.38 -8.46 13.24
C TRP A 224 1.40 -9.42 12.58
N LEU A 225 0.41 -8.93 11.82
CA LEU A 225 -0.57 -9.78 11.13
C LEU A 225 -0.07 -10.32 9.79
N VAL A 226 0.94 -9.71 9.17
CA VAL A 226 1.34 -10.10 7.80
C VAL A 226 1.97 -11.48 7.69
N SER A 227 2.54 -12.02 8.78
CA SER A 227 2.99 -13.41 8.82
C SER A 227 1.81 -14.39 8.65
N ARG A 228 0.67 -14.09 9.28
CA ARG A 228 -0.56 -14.87 9.13
C ARG A 228 -1.13 -14.76 7.71
N VAL A 229 -1.02 -13.58 7.09
CA VAL A 229 -1.39 -13.38 5.68
C VAL A 229 -0.52 -14.25 4.78
N ALA A 230 0.81 -14.24 4.97
CA ALA A 230 1.74 -15.07 4.20
C ALA A 230 1.50 -16.57 4.38
N GLU A 231 1.20 -17.03 5.60
CA GLU A 231 0.80 -18.42 5.88
C GLU A 231 -0.46 -18.81 5.09
N GLU A 232 -1.47 -17.93 5.02
CA GLU A 232 -2.69 -18.21 4.27
C GLU A 232 -2.44 -18.22 2.76
N VAL A 233 -1.61 -17.29 2.25
CA VAL A 233 -1.15 -17.32 0.85
C VAL A 233 -0.47 -18.66 0.53
N ALA A 234 0.38 -19.15 1.42
CA ALA A 234 1.05 -20.45 1.25
C ALA A 234 0.05 -21.61 1.16
N LYS A 235 -0.96 -21.65 2.02
CA LYS A 235 -2.03 -22.66 1.99
C LYS A 235 -2.79 -22.61 0.66
N ILE A 236 -3.19 -21.42 0.22
CA ILE A 236 -3.95 -21.21 -1.02
C ILE A 236 -3.11 -21.66 -2.23
N LYS A 237 -1.82 -21.31 -2.24
CA LYS A 237 -0.89 -21.69 -3.32
C LYS A 237 -0.45 -23.16 -3.27
N GLY A 238 -0.66 -23.84 -2.15
CA GLY A 238 -0.15 -25.21 -1.96
C GLY A 238 1.38 -25.29 -1.92
N LEU A 239 2.03 -24.24 -1.40
CA LEU A 239 3.49 -24.09 -1.32
C LEU A 239 3.96 -24.06 0.14
N PRO A 240 5.24 -24.41 0.39
CA PRO A 240 5.83 -24.23 1.72
C PRO A 240 5.80 -22.77 2.19
N VAL A 241 5.50 -22.53 3.46
CA VAL A 241 5.41 -21.18 4.05
C VAL A 241 6.73 -20.40 3.88
N ASP A 242 7.86 -21.07 4.06
CA ASP A 242 9.18 -20.44 3.93
C ASP A 242 9.45 -19.96 2.50
N GLU A 243 9.03 -20.75 1.49
CA GLU A 243 9.15 -20.38 0.08
C GLU A 243 8.31 -19.15 -0.25
N VAL A 244 7.04 -19.13 0.20
CA VAL A 244 6.13 -18.01 -0.02
C VAL A 244 6.60 -16.76 0.71
N THR A 245 6.99 -16.88 1.97
CA THR A 245 7.52 -15.77 2.76
C THR A 245 8.78 -15.18 2.13
N TYR A 246 9.67 -16.02 1.65
CA TYR A 246 10.88 -15.58 0.94
C TYR A 246 10.53 -14.83 -0.34
N GLN A 247 9.70 -15.41 -1.21
CA GLN A 247 9.34 -14.77 -2.48
C GLN A 247 8.64 -13.43 -2.29
N ILE A 248 7.66 -13.34 -1.36
CA ILE A 248 6.96 -12.10 -1.05
C ILE A 248 7.92 -11.04 -0.51
N SER A 249 8.88 -11.44 0.34
CA SER A 249 9.90 -10.52 0.83
C SER A 249 10.80 -10.03 -0.30
N VAL A 250 11.21 -10.90 -1.22
CA VAL A 250 11.97 -10.52 -2.42
C VAL A 250 11.18 -9.53 -3.26
N ASN A 251 9.88 -9.79 -3.53
CA ASN A 251 9.02 -8.89 -4.29
C ASN A 251 8.95 -7.49 -3.63
N THR A 252 8.78 -7.45 -2.30
CA THR A 252 8.71 -6.19 -1.53
C THR A 252 10.05 -5.44 -1.62
N CYS A 253 11.17 -6.15 -1.44
CA CYS A 253 12.50 -5.54 -1.51
C CYS A 253 12.80 -5.01 -2.92
N GLN A 254 12.43 -5.74 -3.96
CA GLN A 254 12.64 -5.31 -5.35
C GLN A 254 11.78 -4.10 -5.71
N LEU A 255 10.51 -4.08 -5.28
CA LEU A 255 9.62 -2.95 -5.56
C LEU A 255 10.15 -1.65 -4.93
N PHE A 256 10.58 -1.71 -3.68
CA PHE A 256 10.92 -0.53 -2.87
C PHE A 256 12.43 -0.28 -2.74
N ASP A 257 13.27 -1.00 -3.51
CA ASP A 257 14.73 -0.90 -3.45
C ASP A 257 15.30 -1.08 -2.02
N LEU A 258 14.72 -2.00 -1.25
CA LEU A 258 15.17 -2.27 0.12
C LEU A 258 16.35 -3.23 0.11
N VAL A 259 17.34 -2.96 0.98
CA VAL A 259 18.45 -3.88 1.21
C VAL A 259 17.98 -5.01 2.10
N CYS A 260 17.57 -6.13 1.49
CA CYS A 260 17.20 -7.35 2.19
C CYS A 260 18.44 -8.18 2.46
N SER A 261 18.90 -8.21 3.71
CA SER A 261 20.05 -9.02 4.16
C SER A 261 19.63 -10.39 4.70
#